data_8c9c4bbc42b9f8f09d8e368727d0e38b
#
_entry.id   8c9c4bbc42b9f8f09d8e368727d0e38b
#
_cell.length_a   1.000
_cell.length_b   1.000
_cell.length_c   1.000
_cell.angle_alpha   90.00
_cell.angle_beta   90.00
_cell.angle_gamma   90.00
#
_symmetry.space_group_name_H-M   'P 1'
#
loop_
_entity.id
_entity.type
_entity.pdbx_description
1 polymer ?
#
loop_
_entity_poly.entity_id
_entity_poly.type
_entity_poly.pdbx_seq_one_letter_code
_entity_poly.pdbx_strand_id
1 'polypeptide(L)'
;STWQMSRETRAEYAGIDPENRLFWRVPYRRVEVEAIRDSMLFVSGKLNRKMYGSPMHPFVPRDALLNHADKTSIWPKFNEESASRRTVYALVKRSLIVPMLEVLDLCDTTQTSPQRNVTTVPTQALTLYNGNFAMRQAGHLASRLIRQANNDPEKQITLAWHLALSRPPSAGERNAA
;
A
#
# COMPACT_ATOMS: atom_id res chain seq x y z
N SER A 1 -21.96 -15.77 2.65
CA SER A 1 -20.59 -16.04 2.18
C SER A 1 -19.59 -15.63 3.25
N THR A 2 -18.53 -16.41 3.46
CA THR A 2 -17.44 -16.10 4.41
C THR A 2 -16.78 -14.75 4.14
N TRP A 3 -16.81 -14.26 2.90
CA TRP A 3 -16.32 -12.93 2.52
C TRP A 3 -17.16 -11.77 3.05
N GLN A 4 -18.40 -12.03 3.44
CA GLN A 4 -19.36 -11.03 3.96
C GLN A 4 -19.50 -11.07 5.48
N MET A 5 -18.74 -11.91 6.14
CA MET A 5 -18.78 -12.02 7.60
C MET A 5 -18.19 -10.77 8.25
N SER A 6 -18.76 -10.39 9.39
CA SER A 6 -18.25 -9.30 10.21
C SER A 6 -16.86 -9.64 10.77
N ARG A 7 -16.07 -8.62 11.04
CA ARG A 7 -14.80 -8.70 11.78
C ARG A 7 -14.98 -8.44 13.27
N GLU A 8 -16.18 -8.06 13.70
CA GLU A 8 -16.43 -7.72 15.08
C GLU A 8 -16.22 -8.94 16.00
N THR A 9 -15.58 -8.68 17.13
CA THR A 9 -15.37 -9.69 18.15
C THR A 9 -16.61 -9.74 19.04
N ARG A 10 -17.27 -10.89 19.10
CA ARG A 10 -18.38 -11.16 20.00
C ARG A 10 -17.88 -12.00 21.15
N ALA A 11 -18.05 -11.50 22.38
CA ALA A 11 -17.50 -12.13 23.58
C ALA A 11 -17.99 -13.58 23.76
N GLU A 12 -19.26 -13.85 23.42
CA GLU A 12 -19.86 -15.19 23.48
C GLU A 12 -19.14 -16.22 22.60
N TYR A 13 -18.77 -15.84 21.38
CA TYR A 13 -18.06 -16.74 20.45
C TYR A 13 -16.56 -16.79 20.73
N ALA A 14 -15.98 -15.69 21.20
CA ALA A 14 -14.57 -15.63 21.56
C ALA A 14 -14.27 -16.54 22.78
N GLY A 15 -15.24 -16.74 23.67
CA GLY A 15 -15.11 -17.68 24.81
C GLY A 15 -15.15 -19.16 24.38
N ILE A 16 -15.86 -19.48 23.28
CA ILE A 16 -16.00 -20.86 22.78
C ILE A 16 -14.86 -21.21 21.81
N ASP A 17 -14.52 -20.30 20.91
CA ASP A 17 -13.50 -20.48 19.88
C ASP A 17 -12.62 -19.23 19.76
N PRO A 18 -11.68 -19.02 20.68
CA PRO A 18 -10.79 -17.85 20.69
C PRO A 18 -9.88 -17.81 19.45
N GLU A 19 -9.49 -18.96 18.91
CA GLU A 19 -8.63 -19.08 17.74
C GLU A 19 -9.37 -18.94 16.39
N ASN A 20 -10.70 -18.77 16.44
CA ASN A 20 -11.51 -18.64 15.23
C ASN A 20 -11.40 -19.82 14.26
N ARG A 21 -11.26 -21.04 14.77
CA ARG A 21 -11.17 -22.27 13.95
C ARG A 21 -12.47 -22.59 13.21
N LEU A 22 -13.58 -22.21 13.79
CA LEU A 22 -14.92 -22.39 13.21
C LEU A 22 -15.34 -21.23 12.30
N PHE A 23 -14.45 -20.28 12.06
CA PHE A 23 -14.68 -19.12 11.18
C PHE A 23 -15.94 -18.30 11.56
N TRP A 24 -16.16 -18.04 12.84
CA TRP A 24 -17.27 -17.21 13.30
C TRP A 24 -17.08 -15.71 13.00
N ARG A 25 -15.87 -15.31 12.64
CA ARG A 25 -15.53 -13.97 12.11
C ARG A 25 -14.47 -14.06 11.03
N VAL A 26 -14.35 -13.02 10.19
CA VAL A 26 -13.23 -12.93 9.23
C VAL A 26 -11.93 -12.65 9.99
N PRO A 27 -10.88 -13.47 9.83
CA PRO A 27 -9.60 -13.21 10.46
C PRO A 27 -8.96 -11.94 9.89
N TYR A 28 -8.29 -11.18 10.73
CA TYR A 28 -7.46 -10.08 10.28
C TYR A 28 -6.27 -10.64 9.49
N ARG A 29 -6.16 -10.21 8.23
CA ARG A 29 -5.00 -10.51 7.39
C ARG A 29 -4.35 -9.20 6.99
N ARG A 30 -3.03 -9.16 7.13
CA ARG A 30 -2.25 -8.05 6.61
C ARG A 30 -2.26 -8.07 5.09
N VAL A 31 -2.43 -6.90 4.49
CA VAL A 31 -2.33 -6.72 3.05
C VAL A 31 -0.85 -6.75 2.64
N GLU A 32 -0.52 -7.46 1.60
CA GLU A 32 0.84 -7.56 1.07
C GLU A 32 1.31 -6.22 0.51
N VAL A 33 2.61 -5.95 0.60
CA VAL A 33 3.18 -4.64 0.22
C VAL A 33 2.89 -4.28 -1.23
N GLU A 34 2.87 -5.25 -2.13
CA GLU A 34 2.54 -5.03 -3.54
C GLU A 34 1.10 -4.51 -3.69
N ALA A 35 0.16 -5.09 -2.93
CA ALA A 35 -1.22 -4.64 -2.95
C ALA A 35 -1.40 -3.29 -2.24
N ILE A 36 -0.64 -3.02 -1.16
CA ILE A 36 -0.63 -1.70 -0.49
C ILE A 36 -0.19 -0.62 -1.48
N ARG A 37 0.94 -0.83 -2.17
CA ARG A 37 1.44 0.12 -3.14
C ARG A 37 0.49 0.33 -4.33
N ASP A 38 -0.04 -0.75 -4.87
CA ASP A 38 -0.98 -0.71 -6.00
C ASP A 38 -2.29 0.00 -5.60
N SER A 39 -2.77 -0.21 -4.36
CA SER A 39 -3.94 0.48 -3.81
C SER A 39 -3.71 1.98 -3.67
N MET A 40 -2.53 2.41 -3.18
CA MET A 40 -2.18 3.83 -3.12
C MET A 40 -2.18 4.48 -4.52
N LEU A 41 -1.62 3.81 -5.52
CA LEU A 41 -1.64 4.28 -6.91
C LEU A 41 -3.07 4.32 -7.49
N PHE A 42 -3.89 3.33 -7.16
CA PHE A 42 -5.28 3.28 -7.60
C PHE A 42 -6.12 4.40 -7.00
N VAL A 43 -6.03 4.59 -5.68
CA VAL A 43 -6.79 5.60 -4.93
C VAL A 43 -6.38 7.01 -5.36
N SER A 44 -5.09 7.25 -5.57
CA SER A 44 -4.58 8.53 -6.09
C SER A 44 -4.92 8.79 -7.57
N GLY A 45 -5.39 7.77 -8.29
CA GLY A 45 -5.68 7.85 -9.72
C GLY A 45 -4.46 7.79 -10.63
N LYS A 46 -3.32 7.35 -10.08
CA LYS A 46 -2.03 7.27 -10.82
C LYS A 46 -1.68 5.86 -11.30
N LEU A 47 -2.48 4.85 -10.98
CA LEU A 47 -2.19 3.48 -11.40
C LEU A 47 -2.17 3.33 -12.92
N ASN A 48 -0.99 3.04 -13.47
CA ASN A 48 -0.83 2.65 -14.86
C ASN A 48 -1.13 1.16 -15.02
N ARG A 49 -2.20 0.84 -15.74
CA ARG A 49 -2.69 -0.53 -15.95
C ARG A 49 -2.01 -1.27 -17.11
N LYS A 50 -0.95 -0.70 -17.70
CA LYS A 50 -0.23 -1.37 -18.79
C LYS A 50 0.29 -2.72 -18.32
N MET A 51 -0.10 -3.76 -19.05
CA MET A 51 0.33 -5.14 -18.81
C MET A 51 1.50 -5.49 -19.72
N TYR A 52 2.26 -6.49 -19.32
CA TYR A 52 3.41 -7.04 -20.06
C TYR A 52 4.54 -6.05 -20.36
N GLY A 53 5.55 -6.50 -21.10
CA GLY A 53 6.72 -5.71 -21.46
C GLY A 53 7.81 -5.69 -20.39
N SER A 54 8.77 -4.78 -20.55
CA SER A 54 9.92 -4.67 -19.67
C SER A 54 9.53 -4.35 -18.22
N PRO A 55 10.31 -4.81 -17.22
CA PRO A 55 10.08 -4.47 -15.83
C PRO A 55 10.15 -2.95 -15.62
N MET A 56 9.42 -2.47 -14.62
CA MET A 56 9.47 -1.08 -14.21
C MET A 56 10.44 -0.87 -13.04
N HIS A 57 10.96 0.34 -12.90
CA HIS A 57 11.86 0.72 -11.82
C HIS A 57 11.10 1.63 -10.84
N PRO A 58 10.71 1.14 -9.66
CA PRO A 58 10.10 1.97 -8.63
C PRO A 58 11.03 3.11 -8.19
N PHE A 59 10.47 4.10 -7.51
CA PHE A 59 11.27 5.16 -6.91
C PHE A 59 12.20 4.61 -5.83
N VAL A 60 13.47 4.92 -5.94
CA VAL A 60 14.50 4.65 -4.93
C VAL A 60 15.13 5.99 -4.52
N PRO A 61 15.17 6.31 -3.22
CA PRO A 61 15.83 7.51 -2.72
C PRO A 61 17.33 7.54 -3.10
N ARG A 62 17.87 8.74 -3.33
CA ARG A 62 19.29 8.89 -3.69
C ARG A 62 20.23 8.29 -2.64
N ASP A 63 19.89 8.44 -1.37
CA ASP A 63 20.71 7.94 -0.26
C ASP A 63 20.85 6.41 -0.31
N ALA A 64 19.80 5.69 -0.69
CA ALA A 64 19.86 4.25 -0.90
C ALA A 64 20.74 3.84 -2.09
N LEU A 65 20.96 4.75 -3.06
CA LEU A 65 21.84 4.53 -4.20
C LEU A 65 23.30 4.91 -3.91
N LEU A 66 23.57 5.69 -2.85
CA LEU A 66 24.92 6.20 -2.55
C LEU A 66 25.93 5.09 -2.20
N ASN A 67 25.45 4.00 -1.67
CA ASN A 67 26.29 2.86 -1.25
C ASN A 67 26.69 1.93 -2.41
N HIS A 68 26.28 2.23 -3.64
CA HIS A 68 26.62 1.44 -4.81
C HIS A 68 27.65 2.16 -5.69
N ALA A 69 28.71 1.47 -6.07
CA ALA A 69 29.85 2.04 -6.81
C ALA A 69 29.47 2.57 -8.21
N ASP A 70 28.46 1.99 -8.85
CA ASP A 70 27.96 2.40 -10.17
C ASP A 70 26.48 2.80 -10.09
N LYS A 71 26.24 4.07 -9.80
CA LYS A 71 24.92 4.62 -9.50
C LYS A 71 24.01 4.76 -10.72
N THR A 72 24.56 4.95 -11.90
CA THR A 72 23.79 5.25 -13.11
C THR A 72 23.40 4.00 -13.90
N SER A 73 24.23 2.96 -13.87
CA SER A 73 23.93 1.69 -14.54
C SER A 73 23.01 0.79 -13.72
N ILE A 74 22.96 0.99 -12.38
CA ILE A 74 22.22 0.13 -11.47
C ILE A 74 20.73 0.46 -11.47
N TRP A 75 20.38 1.75 -11.56
CA TRP A 75 19.00 2.20 -11.52
C TRP A 75 18.80 3.39 -12.48
N PRO A 76 17.95 3.26 -13.50
CA PRO A 76 17.71 4.33 -14.47
C PRO A 76 17.06 5.56 -13.82
N LYS A 77 17.10 6.69 -14.54
CA LYS A 77 16.40 7.89 -14.09
C LYS A 77 14.92 7.57 -13.84
N PHE A 78 14.40 8.08 -12.73
CA PHE A 78 13.01 7.89 -12.35
C PHE A 78 12.06 8.44 -13.42
N ASN A 79 11.15 7.59 -13.87
CA ASN A 79 10.04 7.95 -14.75
C ASN A 79 8.74 7.60 -14.04
N GLU A 80 7.95 8.61 -13.67
CA GLU A 80 6.75 8.44 -12.88
C GLU A 80 5.69 7.59 -13.57
N GLU A 81 5.47 7.78 -14.87
CA GLU A 81 4.48 7.02 -15.63
C GLU A 81 4.81 5.52 -15.64
N SER A 82 6.05 5.18 -15.95
CA SER A 82 6.52 3.80 -15.92
C SER A 82 6.49 3.22 -14.51
N ALA A 83 6.98 3.97 -13.53
CA ALA A 83 7.03 3.57 -12.14
C ALA A 83 5.65 3.45 -11.47
N SER A 84 4.60 3.98 -12.09
CA SER A 84 3.22 3.88 -11.60
C SER A 84 2.50 2.60 -12.04
N ARG A 85 3.16 1.67 -12.72
CA ARG A 85 2.61 0.37 -13.05
C ARG A 85 2.42 -0.48 -11.78
N ARG A 86 1.62 -1.55 -11.91
CA ARG A 86 1.41 -2.52 -10.83
C ARG A 86 2.75 -3.08 -10.32
N THR A 87 2.83 -3.29 -9.01
CA THR A 87 4.07 -3.71 -8.34
C THR A 87 4.58 -5.07 -8.82
N VAL A 88 3.72 -5.93 -9.34
CA VAL A 88 4.13 -7.21 -9.96
C VAL A 88 5.13 -7.02 -11.11
N TYR A 89 5.18 -5.85 -11.73
CA TYR A 89 6.16 -5.51 -12.77
C TYR A 89 7.43 -4.83 -12.24
N ALA A 90 7.54 -4.66 -10.93
CA ALA A 90 8.71 -4.03 -10.34
C ALA A 90 9.96 -4.89 -10.52
N LEU A 91 11.06 -4.29 -10.97
CA LEU A 91 12.35 -4.95 -10.97
C LEU A 91 12.77 -5.20 -9.52
N VAL A 92 12.99 -6.47 -9.19
CA VAL A 92 13.59 -6.89 -7.93
C VAL A 92 15.05 -7.23 -8.18
N LYS A 93 15.96 -6.44 -7.61
CA LYS A 93 17.39 -6.63 -7.73
C LYS A 93 17.97 -7.02 -6.38
N ARG A 94 18.67 -8.16 -6.29
CA ARG A 94 19.22 -8.68 -5.02
C ARG A 94 20.13 -7.69 -4.30
N SER A 95 20.91 -6.92 -5.07
CA SER A 95 21.85 -5.92 -4.52
C SER A 95 21.17 -4.59 -4.14
N LEU A 96 19.96 -4.36 -4.55
CA LEU A 96 19.22 -3.11 -4.31
C LEU A 96 17.73 -3.41 -4.23
N ILE A 97 17.25 -3.68 -3.04
CA ILE A 97 15.82 -3.82 -2.77
C ILE A 97 15.22 -2.43 -2.60
N VAL A 98 14.03 -2.21 -3.12
CA VAL A 98 13.32 -0.93 -2.96
C VAL A 98 12.96 -0.73 -1.49
N PRO A 99 13.47 0.31 -0.79
CA PRO A 99 13.36 0.41 0.67
C PRO A 99 11.93 0.33 1.21
N MET A 100 10.97 0.95 0.52
CA MET A 100 9.56 0.85 0.91
C MET A 100 9.04 -0.60 0.89
N LEU A 101 9.43 -1.36 -0.12
CA LEU A 101 8.98 -2.74 -0.27
C LEU A 101 9.63 -3.64 0.77
N GLU A 102 10.92 -3.43 1.06
CA GLU A 102 11.68 -4.14 2.07
C GLU A 102 11.10 -3.93 3.47
N VAL A 103 10.89 -2.68 3.88
CA VAL A 103 10.33 -2.33 5.20
C VAL A 103 8.94 -2.94 5.40
N LEU A 104 8.16 -3.12 4.34
CA LEU A 104 6.82 -3.69 4.38
C LEU A 104 6.78 -5.20 4.09
N ASP A 105 7.87 -5.91 4.38
CA ASP A 105 7.99 -7.36 4.28
C ASP A 105 7.84 -7.92 2.84
N LEU A 106 8.48 -7.27 1.86
CA LEU A 106 8.68 -7.92 0.56
C LEU A 106 9.41 -9.25 0.78
N CYS A 107 8.97 -10.28 0.06
CA CYS A 107 9.63 -11.59 0.14
C CYS A 107 11.13 -11.47 -0.21
N ASP A 108 11.97 -12.07 0.63
CA ASP A 108 13.41 -12.18 0.34
C ASP A 108 13.62 -13.09 -0.86
N THR A 109 14.20 -12.54 -1.93
CA THR A 109 14.48 -13.28 -3.17
C THR A 109 15.81 -14.03 -3.14
N THR A 110 16.56 -13.93 -2.05
CA THR A 110 17.85 -14.62 -1.89
C THR A 110 17.71 -16.00 -1.25
N GLN A 111 16.59 -16.27 -0.60
CA GLN A 111 16.33 -17.50 0.14
C GLN A 111 14.99 -18.12 -0.27
N THR A 112 14.93 -19.43 -0.24
CA THR A 112 13.66 -20.15 -0.37
C THR A 112 12.89 -20.01 0.94
N SER A 113 11.66 -19.49 0.85
CA SER A 113 10.79 -19.32 2.01
C SER A 113 9.43 -19.97 1.75
N PRO A 114 8.94 -20.85 2.62
CA PRO A 114 7.63 -21.47 2.48
C PRO A 114 6.48 -20.50 2.71
N GLN A 115 6.74 -19.43 3.46
CA GLN A 115 5.75 -18.42 3.80
C GLN A 115 6.41 -17.04 3.91
N ARG A 116 5.70 -16.00 3.47
CA ARG A 116 6.14 -14.61 3.63
C ARG A 116 6.16 -14.23 5.11
N ASN A 117 7.21 -13.54 5.53
CA ASN A 117 7.27 -12.95 6.85
C ASN A 117 6.19 -11.87 7.00
N VAL A 118 5.59 -11.79 8.18
CA VAL A 118 4.64 -10.74 8.55
C VAL A 118 5.11 -10.15 9.85
N THR A 119 5.67 -8.95 9.80
CA THR A 119 6.14 -8.23 10.98
C THR A 119 5.27 -7.02 11.27
N THR A 120 5.29 -6.54 12.50
CA THR A 120 4.64 -5.29 12.88
C THR A 120 5.65 -4.46 13.67
N VAL A 121 6.28 -3.52 12.99
CA VAL A 121 7.33 -2.68 13.55
C VAL A 121 7.02 -1.18 13.31
N PRO A 122 7.44 -0.29 14.20
CA PRO A 122 7.17 1.15 14.09
C PRO A 122 7.67 1.78 12.78
N THR A 123 8.77 1.27 12.22
CA THR A 123 9.33 1.75 10.95
C THR A 123 8.36 1.61 9.78
N GLN A 124 7.49 0.62 9.79
CA GLN A 124 6.44 0.44 8.77
C GLN A 124 5.41 1.57 8.82
N ALA A 125 4.94 1.92 10.03
CA ALA A 125 4.02 3.04 10.22
C ALA A 125 4.66 4.37 9.78
N LEU A 126 5.92 4.60 10.15
CA LEU A 126 6.67 5.79 9.73
C LEU A 126 6.86 5.85 8.21
N THR A 127 7.15 4.72 7.57
CA THR A 127 7.27 4.64 6.10
C THR A 127 5.96 4.96 5.39
N LEU A 128 4.84 4.51 5.92
CA LEU A 128 3.52 4.80 5.37
C LEU A 128 3.10 6.25 5.62
N TYR A 129 3.49 6.83 6.76
CA TYR A 129 3.11 8.18 7.14
C TYR A 129 4.01 9.27 6.52
N ASN A 130 5.34 9.06 6.53
CA ASN A 130 6.32 10.07 6.09
C ASN A 130 7.08 9.71 4.81
N GLY A 131 6.87 8.51 4.26
CA GLY A 131 7.62 8.05 3.11
C GLY A 131 7.34 8.89 1.85
N ASN A 132 8.38 9.21 1.08
CA ASN A 132 8.28 10.01 -0.14
C ASN A 132 7.23 9.49 -1.13
N PHE A 133 7.06 8.18 -1.23
CA PHE A 133 6.05 7.58 -2.10
C PHE A 133 4.65 7.87 -1.56
N ALA A 134 4.40 7.61 -0.26
CA ALA A 134 3.10 7.84 0.36
C ALA A 134 2.67 9.31 0.29
N MET A 135 3.58 10.23 0.64
CA MET A 135 3.33 11.68 0.58
C MET A 135 3.00 12.15 -0.84
N ARG A 136 3.69 11.62 -1.85
CA ARG A 136 3.40 11.94 -3.24
C ARG A 136 2.03 11.43 -3.68
N GLN A 137 1.67 10.19 -3.30
CA GLN A 137 0.34 9.66 -3.60
C GLN A 137 -0.76 10.42 -2.85
N ALA A 138 -0.51 10.89 -1.62
CA ALA A 138 -1.42 11.76 -0.88
C ALA A 138 -1.67 13.09 -1.62
N GLY A 139 -0.63 13.72 -2.17
CA GLY A 139 -0.77 14.92 -2.99
C GLY A 139 -1.59 14.69 -4.27
N HIS A 140 -1.39 13.54 -4.94
CA HIS A 140 -2.19 13.17 -6.10
C HIS A 140 -3.65 12.89 -5.73
N LEU A 141 -3.89 12.22 -4.59
CA LEU A 141 -5.23 12.01 -4.07
C LEU A 141 -5.92 13.33 -3.77
N ALA A 142 -5.27 14.25 -3.05
CA ALA A 142 -5.82 15.57 -2.76
C ALA A 142 -6.22 16.31 -4.05
N SER A 143 -5.36 16.33 -5.06
CA SER A 143 -5.64 16.94 -6.35
C SER A 143 -6.83 16.25 -7.08
N ARG A 144 -6.96 14.93 -6.92
CA ARG A 144 -8.11 14.17 -7.45
C ARG A 144 -9.41 14.56 -6.74
N LEU A 145 -9.40 14.65 -5.41
CA LEU A 145 -10.56 14.99 -4.60
C LEU A 145 -11.07 16.40 -4.93
N ILE A 146 -10.18 17.39 -4.96
CA ILE A 146 -10.50 18.77 -5.32
C ILE A 146 -11.21 18.84 -6.67
N ARG A 147 -10.66 18.15 -7.69
CA ARG A 147 -11.21 18.15 -9.03
C ARG A 147 -12.55 17.42 -9.14
N GLN A 148 -12.71 16.27 -8.45
CA GLN A 148 -13.92 15.45 -8.55
C GLN A 148 -15.07 15.95 -7.66
N ALA A 149 -14.78 16.65 -6.58
CA ALA A 149 -15.76 17.19 -5.66
C ALA A 149 -16.06 18.69 -5.91
N ASN A 150 -15.53 19.29 -6.97
CA ASN A 150 -15.75 20.70 -7.31
C ASN A 150 -15.49 21.68 -6.15
N ASN A 151 -14.39 21.47 -5.40
CA ASN A 151 -14.03 22.26 -4.21
C ASN A 151 -15.04 22.21 -3.04
N ASP A 152 -15.96 21.27 -3.01
CA ASP A 152 -16.90 21.07 -1.91
C ASP A 152 -16.24 20.17 -0.83
N PRO A 153 -15.91 20.68 0.37
CA PRO A 153 -15.20 19.93 1.41
C PRO A 153 -15.95 18.66 1.86
N GLU A 154 -17.27 18.75 2.04
CA GLU A 154 -18.08 17.61 2.47
C GLU A 154 -18.04 16.46 1.45
N LYS A 155 -18.12 16.81 0.17
CA LYS A 155 -17.99 15.81 -0.91
C LYS A 155 -16.56 15.28 -1.00
N GLN A 156 -15.54 16.09 -0.74
CA GLN A 156 -14.14 15.63 -0.70
C GLN A 156 -13.93 14.59 0.38
N ILE A 157 -14.40 14.85 1.62
CA ILE A 157 -14.33 13.90 2.73
C ILE A 157 -15.04 12.60 2.36
N THR A 158 -16.29 12.70 1.93
CA THR A 158 -17.08 11.51 1.54
C THR A 158 -16.39 10.69 0.45
N LEU A 159 -15.89 11.36 -0.59
CA LEU A 159 -15.18 10.72 -1.70
C LEU A 159 -13.87 10.08 -1.24
N ALA A 160 -13.11 10.72 -0.34
CA ALA A 160 -11.88 10.17 0.21
C ALA A 160 -12.14 8.84 0.94
N TRP A 161 -13.16 8.79 1.79
CA TRP A 161 -13.56 7.56 2.50
C TRP A 161 -14.01 6.46 1.55
N HIS A 162 -14.81 6.80 0.55
CA HIS A 162 -15.23 5.81 -0.46
C HIS A 162 -14.05 5.25 -1.26
N LEU A 163 -13.12 6.08 -1.68
CA LEU A 163 -11.95 5.64 -2.44
C LEU A 163 -10.98 4.81 -1.61
N ALA A 164 -10.71 5.22 -0.37
CA ALA A 164 -9.70 4.59 0.48
C ALA A 164 -10.24 3.40 1.28
N LEU A 165 -11.49 3.49 1.76
CA LEU A 165 -12.06 2.54 2.72
C LEU A 165 -13.31 1.82 2.21
N SER A 166 -13.79 2.15 1.01
CA SER A 166 -15.01 1.58 0.39
C SER A 166 -16.27 1.71 1.24
N ARG A 167 -16.34 2.73 2.10
CA ARG A 167 -17.50 3.06 2.94
C ARG A 167 -17.62 4.57 3.14
N PRO A 168 -18.80 5.08 3.50
CA PRO A 168 -18.92 6.48 3.91
C PRO A 168 -18.22 6.74 5.26
N PRO A 169 -17.83 7.99 5.55
CA PRO A 169 -17.35 8.37 6.87
C PRO A 169 -18.47 8.30 7.91
N SER A 170 -18.14 7.90 9.13
CA SER A 170 -19.03 8.05 10.28
C SER A 170 -19.16 9.52 10.69
N ALA A 171 -20.14 9.86 11.54
CA ALA A 171 -20.31 11.24 12.04
C ALA A 171 -19.06 11.75 12.76
N GLY A 172 -18.41 10.92 13.59
CA GLY A 172 -17.18 11.30 14.29
C GLY A 172 -15.99 11.54 13.34
N GLU A 173 -15.82 10.67 12.33
CA GLU A 173 -14.76 10.81 11.31
C GLU A 173 -14.98 12.05 10.44
N ARG A 174 -16.23 12.40 10.13
CA ARG A 174 -16.56 13.60 9.37
C ARG A 174 -16.25 14.88 10.14
N ASN A 175 -16.53 14.88 11.46
CA ASN A 175 -16.23 16.04 12.31
C ASN A 175 -14.73 16.21 12.59
N ALA A 176 -13.94 15.15 12.46
CA ALA A 176 -12.50 15.18 12.69
C ALA A 176 -11.67 15.52 11.43
N ALA A 177 -12.27 15.49 10.25
CA ALA A 177 -11.63 15.74 8.96
C ALA A 177 -11.76 17.19 8.52
#